data_27c8b8f77bdfb004e1f610d45dd8d9a3
#
_entry.id   27c8b8f77bdfb004e1f610d45dd8d9a3
#
_cell.length_a   1.000
_cell.length_b   1.000
_cell.length_c   1.000
_cell.angle_alpha   90.00
_cell.angle_beta   90.00
_cell.angle_gamma   90.00
#
_symmetry.space_group_name_H-M   'P 1'
#
loop_
_entity.id
_entity.type
_entity.pdbx_description
1 polymer ?
#
loop_
_entity_poly.entity_id
_entity_poly.type
_entity_poly.pdbx_seq_one_letter_code
_entity_poly.pdbx_strand_id
1 'polypeptide(L)'
;MTNFDFLKDIPQFAAFADVAVAAEKILMIDPEASVMNCRRAMEFAVKWMYSVDDMLVMPYQDKLVSLLNTEEFKGIVDADILRRMDFIRRVANQVAHTGRKLTLDQAKLCLENLYIFLDFLAYCYADDYQEGQFDAGLLEQNQEILAAETAFPDIDLEALIAENKALKAELTSRREEQKQTYVPKPLELSEYATRKQYIDTMLIDAGWMEGKNWLNEVEVYGMPNKSGSGFADYVLYD
;
A
#
# COMPACT_ATOMS: atom_id res chain seq x y z
N MET A 1 -0.72 17.85 19.39
CA MET A 1 -2.16 17.68 19.12
C MET A 1 -2.37 17.71 17.62
N THR A 2 -3.26 16.89 17.07
CA THR A 2 -3.56 16.87 15.63
C THR A 2 -5.06 16.99 15.40
N ASN A 3 -5.46 17.39 14.21
CA ASN A 3 -6.87 17.44 13.81
C ASN A 3 -7.57 16.08 13.90
N PHE A 4 -6.83 14.98 13.84
CA PHE A 4 -7.34 13.61 13.84
C PHE A 4 -7.32 12.91 15.21
N ASP A 5 -6.96 13.63 16.28
CA ASP A 5 -6.87 13.03 17.61
C ASP A 5 -8.24 12.52 18.13
N PHE A 6 -9.35 13.11 17.67
CA PHE A 6 -10.71 12.66 18.00
C PHE A 6 -11.00 11.20 17.60
N LEU A 7 -10.31 10.67 16.58
CA LEU A 7 -10.48 9.30 16.14
C LEU A 7 -9.86 8.27 17.09
N LYS A 8 -8.88 8.69 17.91
CA LYS A 8 -8.15 7.78 18.81
C LYS A 8 -9.00 7.26 19.96
N ASP A 9 -10.01 8.03 20.36
CA ASP A 9 -10.91 7.65 21.44
C ASP A 9 -11.94 6.61 21.00
N ILE A 10 -11.96 6.26 19.70
CA ILE A 10 -12.87 5.29 19.09
C ILE A 10 -12.08 4.05 18.69
N PRO A 11 -12.06 2.96 19.52
CA PRO A 11 -11.19 1.81 19.29
C PRO A 11 -11.36 1.14 17.93
N GLN A 12 -12.57 1.15 17.39
CA GLN A 12 -12.88 0.58 16.08
C GLN A 12 -12.25 1.35 14.91
N PHE A 13 -11.80 2.59 15.12
CA PHE A 13 -11.14 3.43 14.10
C PHE A 13 -9.61 3.36 14.13
N ALA A 14 -9.02 2.60 15.07
CA ALA A 14 -7.58 2.54 15.26
C ALA A 14 -6.79 2.29 13.97
N ALA A 15 -7.29 1.43 13.08
CA ALA A 15 -6.59 1.05 11.85
C ALA A 15 -6.30 2.24 10.90
N PHE A 16 -7.18 3.24 10.86
CA PHE A 16 -7.01 4.42 10.01
C PHE A 16 -6.70 5.71 10.79
N ALA A 17 -7.02 5.77 12.10
CA ALA A 17 -6.73 6.89 12.96
C ALA A 17 -5.23 7.19 13.04
N ASP A 18 -4.40 6.18 13.32
CA ASP A 18 -2.95 6.33 13.41
C ASP A 18 -2.33 6.80 12.09
N VAL A 19 -2.85 6.32 10.96
CA VAL A 19 -2.38 6.71 9.62
C VAL A 19 -2.77 8.16 9.30
N ALA A 20 -3.98 8.59 9.70
CA ALA A 20 -4.43 9.98 9.53
C ALA A 20 -3.59 10.96 10.38
N VAL A 21 -3.32 10.59 11.64
CA VAL A 21 -2.42 11.35 12.53
C VAL A 21 -1.01 11.43 11.96
N ALA A 22 -0.49 10.32 11.43
CA ALA A 22 0.84 10.29 10.80
C ALA A 22 0.89 11.16 9.53
N ALA A 23 -0.20 11.19 8.74
CA ALA A 23 -0.29 12.04 7.56
C ALA A 23 -0.14 13.53 7.93
N GLU A 24 -0.81 13.98 8.98
CA GLU A 24 -0.70 15.36 9.45
C GLU A 24 0.70 15.69 9.98
N LYS A 25 1.26 14.83 10.82
CA LYS A 25 2.57 15.04 11.42
C LYS A 25 3.71 15.15 10.41
N ILE A 26 3.64 14.39 9.31
CA ILE A 26 4.70 14.38 8.30
C ILE A 26 4.53 15.48 7.24
N LEU A 27 3.41 16.20 7.22
CA LEU A 27 3.06 17.14 6.16
C LEU A 27 4.17 18.16 5.85
N MET A 28 4.77 18.73 6.89
CA MET A 28 5.76 19.80 6.75
C MET A 28 7.17 19.26 6.44
N ILE A 29 7.40 17.97 6.68
CA ILE A 29 8.67 17.26 6.38
C ILE A 29 8.64 16.75 4.95
N ASP A 30 7.57 16.02 4.62
CA ASP A 30 7.38 15.33 3.34
C ASP A 30 5.90 15.41 2.92
N PRO A 31 5.52 16.45 2.18
CA PRO A 31 4.14 16.61 1.70
C PRO A 31 3.67 15.44 0.83
N GLU A 32 4.58 14.80 0.07
CA GLU A 32 4.23 13.67 -0.79
C GLU A 32 3.88 12.43 0.04
N ALA A 33 4.69 12.12 1.06
CA ALA A 33 4.39 11.04 2.01
C ALA A 33 3.10 11.33 2.81
N SER A 34 2.84 12.59 3.17
CA SER A 34 1.58 13.01 3.79
C SER A 34 0.37 12.66 2.92
N VAL A 35 0.38 13.02 1.65
CA VAL A 35 -0.69 12.72 0.69
C VAL A 35 -0.88 11.21 0.50
N MET A 36 0.22 10.45 0.45
CA MET A 36 0.14 8.98 0.37
C MET A 36 -0.49 8.37 1.63
N ASN A 37 -0.19 8.92 2.81
CA ASN A 37 -0.83 8.50 4.05
C ASN A 37 -2.31 8.93 4.10
N CYS A 38 -2.68 10.13 3.58
CA CYS A 38 -4.08 10.52 3.43
C CYS A 38 -4.87 9.49 2.62
N ARG A 39 -4.34 9.09 1.47
CA ARG A 39 -4.97 8.06 0.64
C ARG A 39 -5.09 6.72 1.36
N ARG A 40 -4.04 6.31 2.08
CA ARG A 40 -4.01 5.04 2.83
C ARG A 40 -5.03 5.05 3.96
N ALA A 41 -5.11 6.13 4.73
CA ALA A 41 -6.12 6.29 5.79
C ALA A 41 -7.54 6.21 5.21
N MET A 42 -7.80 6.94 4.11
CA MET A 42 -9.08 6.90 3.40
C MET A 42 -9.42 5.49 2.92
N GLU A 43 -8.47 4.76 2.32
CA GLU A 43 -8.69 3.39 1.84
C GLU A 43 -9.02 2.43 2.99
N PHE A 44 -8.31 2.54 4.11
CA PHE A 44 -8.59 1.73 5.30
C PHE A 44 -9.96 2.04 5.88
N ALA A 45 -10.32 3.31 5.97
CA ALA A 45 -11.64 3.72 6.45
C ALA A 45 -12.77 3.20 5.56
N VAL A 46 -12.63 3.31 4.23
CA VAL A 46 -13.60 2.75 3.27
C VAL A 46 -13.73 1.24 3.42
N LYS A 47 -12.61 0.51 3.45
CA LYS A 47 -12.62 -0.95 3.65
C LYS A 47 -13.24 -1.35 5.00
N TRP A 48 -13.01 -0.55 6.03
CA TRP A 48 -13.65 -0.73 7.32
C TRP A 48 -15.16 -0.55 7.21
N MET A 49 -15.67 0.49 6.54
CA MET A 49 -17.13 0.66 6.31
C MET A 49 -17.72 -0.58 5.66
N TYR A 50 -17.10 -1.10 4.59
CA TYR A 50 -17.55 -2.33 3.92
C TYR A 50 -17.51 -3.59 4.81
N SER A 51 -16.74 -3.57 5.90
CA SER A 51 -16.65 -4.69 6.82
C SER A 51 -17.68 -4.67 7.95
N VAL A 52 -18.28 -3.50 8.23
CA VAL A 52 -19.19 -3.32 9.38
C VAL A 52 -20.62 -2.94 8.95
N ASP A 53 -20.82 -2.45 7.74
CA ASP A 53 -22.09 -1.98 7.25
C ASP A 53 -22.73 -3.02 6.30
N ASP A 54 -23.81 -3.64 6.75
CA ASP A 54 -24.53 -4.68 6.00
C ASP A 54 -25.16 -4.15 4.68
N MET A 55 -25.31 -2.83 4.52
CA MET A 55 -25.77 -2.22 3.28
C MET A 55 -24.69 -2.15 2.21
N LEU A 56 -23.42 -2.33 2.58
CA LEU A 56 -22.29 -2.28 1.68
C LEU A 56 -21.83 -3.70 1.30
N VAL A 57 -22.04 -4.09 0.06
CA VAL A 57 -21.60 -5.39 -0.46
C VAL A 57 -20.21 -5.22 -1.10
N MET A 58 -19.20 -5.95 -0.58
CA MET A 58 -17.84 -5.90 -1.12
C MET A 58 -17.84 -6.34 -2.58
N PRO A 59 -17.41 -5.49 -3.54
CA PRO A 59 -17.34 -5.86 -4.95
C PRO A 59 -16.21 -6.87 -5.19
N TYR A 60 -16.28 -7.60 -6.31
CA TYR A 60 -15.24 -8.57 -6.69
C TYR A 60 -13.83 -7.96 -6.75
N GLN A 61 -13.72 -6.70 -7.16
CA GLN A 61 -12.46 -5.94 -7.11
C GLN A 61 -12.48 -4.98 -5.93
N ASP A 62 -11.65 -5.25 -4.92
CA ASP A 62 -11.52 -4.44 -3.71
C ASP A 62 -10.61 -3.19 -3.86
N LYS A 63 -10.38 -2.76 -5.12
CA LYS A 63 -9.64 -1.53 -5.39
C LYS A 63 -10.44 -0.32 -4.92
N LEU A 64 -9.76 0.67 -4.33
CA LEU A 64 -10.41 1.89 -3.84
C LEU A 64 -11.36 2.53 -4.86
N VAL A 65 -10.96 2.62 -6.13
CA VAL A 65 -11.81 3.18 -7.18
C VAL A 65 -13.10 2.38 -7.38
N SER A 66 -13.05 1.05 -7.25
CA SER A 66 -14.24 0.20 -7.37
C SER A 66 -15.17 0.38 -6.18
N LEU A 67 -14.61 0.45 -4.95
CA LEU A 67 -15.36 0.68 -3.72
C LEU A 67 -16.11 2.02 -3.74
N LEU A 68 -15.44 3.10 -4.16
CA LEU A 68 -16.06 4.44 -4.24
C LEU A 68 -17.14 4.57 -5.34
N ASN A 69 -17.20 3.63 -6.27
CA ASN A 69 -18.13 3.70 -7.41
C ASN A 69 -19.34 2.78 -7.30
N THR A 70 -19.49 1.98 -6.24
CA THR A 70 -20.71 1.19 -6.03
C THR A 70 -21.90 2.12 -5.75
N GLU A 71 -23.10 1.73 -6.18
CA GLU A 71 -24.30 2.54 -5.97
C GLU A 71 -24.67 2.59 -4.47
N GLU A 72 -24.39 1.52 -3.73
CA GLU A 72 -24.60 1.43 -2.29
C GLU A 72 -23.73 2.46 -1.56
N PHE A 73 -22.45 2.56 -1.88
CA PHE A 73 -21.54 3.53 -1.27
C PHE A 73 -21.94 4.97 -1.59
N LYS A 74 -22.35 5.24 -2.84
CA LYS A 74 -22.87 6.55 -3.26
C LYS A 74 -24.21 6.89 -2.61
N GLY A 75 -24.96 5.90 -2.17
CA GLY A 75 -26.19 6.10 -1.43
C GLY A 75 -25.98 6.52 0.03
N ILE A 76 -24.84 6.15 0.62
CA ILE A 76 -24.46 6.48 2.01
C ILE A 76 -23.67 7.78 2.07
N VAL A 77 -22.71 7.96 1.16
CA VAL A 77 -21.77 9.10 1.18
C VAL A 77 -22.23 10.21 0.25
N ASP A 78 -22.37 11.41 0.78
CA ASP A 78 -22.78 12.59 0.02
C ASP A 78 -21.85 12.88 -1.17
N ALA A 79 -22.44 13.38 -2.26
CA ALA A 79 -21.72 13.69 -3.49
C ALA A 79 -20.55 14.70 -3.30
N ASP A 80 -20.65 15.60 -2.32
CA ASP A 80 -19.57 16.52 -1.98
C ASP A 80 -18.39 15.79 -1.34
N ILE A 81 -18.65 14.90 -0.39
CA ILE A 81 -17.63 14.06 0.25
C ILE A 81 -16.97 13.13 -0.78
N LEU A 82 -17.77 12.52 -1.67
CA LEU A 82 -17.22 11.70 -2.76
C LEU A 82 -16.26 12.49 -3.67
N ARG A 83 -16.56 13.75 -4.00
CA ARG A 83 -15.67 14.61 -4.76
C ARG A 83 -14.35 14.89 -4.03
N ARG A 84 -14.40 15.07 -2.71
CA ARG A 84 -13.24 15.28 -1.84
C ARG A 84 -12.36 14.02 -1.76
N MET A 85 -12.98 12.86 -1.63
CA MET A 85 -12.30 11.56 -1.67
C MET A 85 -11.62 11.30 -3.03
N ASP A 86 -12.30 11.61 -4.13
CA ASP A 86 -11.72 11.49 -5.48
C ASP A 86 -10.55 12.46 -5.70
N PHE A 87 -10.60 13.65 -5.10
CA PHE A 87 -9.48 14.58 -5.10
C PHE A 87 -8.24 13.96 -4.43
N ILE A 88 -8.36 13.43 -3.22
CA ILE A 88 -7.25 12.75 -2.53
C ILE A 88 -6.69 11.62 -3.40
N ARG A 89 -7.56 10.77 -3.95
CA ARG A 89 -7.16 9.65 -4.82
C ARG A 89 -6.36 10.12 -6.04
N ARG A 90 -6.82 11.19 -6.73
CA ARG A 90 -6.15 11.73 -7.91
C ARG A 90 -4.80 12.35 -7.59
N VAL A 91 -4.72 13.15 -6.53
CA VAL A 91 -3.47 13.77 -6.11
C VAL A 91 -2.45 12.71 -5.71
N ALA A 92 -2.85 11.72 -4.92
CA ALA A 92 -1.97 10.61 -4.54
C ALA A 92 -1.51 9.77 -5.76
N ASN A 93 -2.37 9.54 -6.76
CA ASN A 93 -1.97 8.87 -7.99
C ASN A 93 -0.95 9.72 -8.79
N GLN A 94 -1.12 11.03 -8.80
CA GLN A 94 -0.16 11.94 -9.44
C GLN A 94 1.21 11.86 -8.79
N VAL A 95 1.27 11.89 -7.45
CA VAL A 95 2.51 11.70 -6.67
C VAL A 95 3.17 10.36 -7.02
N ALA A 96 2.40 9.27 -7.02
CA ALA A 96 2.93 7.92 -7.24
C ALA A 96 3.48 7.67 -8.65
N HIS A 97 2.94 8.35 -9.69
CA HIS A 97 3.17 7.94 -11.08
C HIS A 97 3.80 9.00 -11.99
N THR A 98 3.76 10.28 -11.63
CA THR A 98 4.11 11.33 -12.63
C THR A 98 5.37 12.13 -12.31
N GLY A 99 5.94 12.00 -11.12
CA GLY A 99 7.10 12.81 -10.68
C GLY A 99 6.82 14.33 -10.69
N ARG A 100 5.58 14.76 -10.85
CA ARG A 100 5.20 16.17 -10.70
C ARG A 100 5.32 16.58 -9.25
N LYS A 101 6.01 17.69 -9.01
CA LYS A 101 6.12 18.25 -7.67
C LYS A 101 4.75 18.62 -7.12
N LEU A 102 4.44 18.08 -5.97
CA LEU A 102 3.27 18.44 -5.18
C LEU A 102 3.51 19.80 -4.53
N THR A 103 2.48 20.66 -4.49
CA THR A 103 2.54 21.88 -3.67
C THR A 103 2.08 21.60 -2.25
N LEU A 104 2.61 22.35 -1.28
CA LEU A 104 2.20 22.23 0.11
C LEU A 104 0.69 22.47 0.27
N ASP A 105 0.12 23.43 -0.48
CA ASP A 105 -1.31 23.74 -0.45
C ASP A 105 -2.16 22.55 -0.93
N GLN A 106 -1.71 21.81 -1.95
CA GLN A 106 -2.38 20.60 -2.39
C GLN A 106 -2.36 19.51 -1.31
N ALA A 107 -1.25 19.38 -0.58
CA ALA A 107 -1.14 18.43 0.52
C ALA A 107 -2.02 18.83 1.71
N LYS A 108 -2.04 20.13 2.09
CA LYS A 108 -2.96 20.66 3.10
C LYS A 108 -4.42 20.40 2.74
N LEU A 109 -4.80 20.64 1.49
CA LEU A 109 -6.15 20.37 1.00
C LEU A 109 -6.50 18.86 1.01
N CYS A 110 -5.54 17.97 0.78
CA CYS A 110 -5.75 16.52 0.96
C CYS A 110 -6.06 16.18 2.42
N LEU A 111 -5.35 16.78 3.38
CA LEU A 111 -5.61 16.58 4.82
C LEU A 111 -6.99 17.10 5.23
N GLU A 112 -7.35 18.29 4.81
CA GLU A 112 -8.66 18.86 5.07
C GLU A 112 -9.79 17.99 4.49
N ASN A 113 -9.63 17.54 3.25
CA ASN A 113 -10.60 16.64 2.63
C ASN A 113 -10.69 15.27 3.33
N LEU A 114 -9.56 14.76 3.82
CA LEU A 114 -9.53 13.54 4.64
C LEU A 114 -10.28 13.75 5.95
N TYR A 115 -10.03 14.89 6.63
CA TYR A 115 -10.71 15.24 7.86
C TYR A 115 -12.24 15.23 7.67
N ILE A 116 -12.74 15.94 6.65
CA ILE A 116 -14.18 16.03 6.38
C ILE A 116 -14.78 14.63 6.13
N PHE A 117 -14.08 13.75 5.42
CA PHE A 117 -14.55 12.37 5.23
C PHE A 117 -14.54 11.56 6.53
N LEU A 118 -13.50 11.66 7.35
CA LEU A 118 -13.40 10.90 8.61
C LEU A 118 -14.32 11.47 9.70
N ASP A 119 -14.60 12.75 9.69
CA ASP A 119 -15.62 13.39 10.55
C ASP A 119 -17.02 12.88 10.18
N PHE A 120 -17.35 12.84 8.88
CA PHE A 120 -18.59 12.22 8.39
C PHE A 120 -18.69 10.75 8.81
N LEU A 121 -17.60 9.99 8.71
CA LEU A 121 -17.58 8.59 9.13
C LEU A 121 -17.83 8.46 10.63
N ALA A 122 -17.22 9.31 11.45
CA ALA A 122 -17.47 9.36 12.88
C ALA A 122 -18.93 9.71 13.19
N TYR A 123 -19.52 10.67 12.47
CA TYR A 123 -20.94 10.99 12.57
C TYR A 123 -21.84 9.78 12.30
N CYS A 124 -21.52 8.98 11.28
CA CYS A 124 -22.35 7.83 10.90
C CYS A 124 -22.20 6.61 11.83
N TYR A 125 -20.99 6.39 12.41
CA TYR A 125 -20.64 5.11 13.03
C TYR A 125 -20.13 5.19 14.47
N ALA A 126 -19.88 6.39 15.03
CA ALA A 126 -19.46 6.51 16.42
C ALA A 126 -20.65 6.67 17.36
N ASP A 127 -20.57 6.05 18.53
CA ASP A 127 -21.63 6.13 19.55
C ASP A 127 -21.71 7.54 20.18
N ASP A 128 -20.55 8.19 20.38
CA ASP A 128 -20.40 9.53 20.99
C ASP A 128 -19.72 10.48 19.98
N TYR A 129 -20.47 10.89 18.95
CA TYR A 129 -19.96 11.87 17.99
C TYR A 129 -20.05 13.29 18.53
N GLN A 130 -18.96 14.04 18.39
CA GLN A 130 -18.91 15.49 18.62
C GLN A 130 -18.47 16.16 17.32
N GLU A 131 -19.27 17.11 16.85
CA GLU A 131 -18.95 17.88 15.65
C GLU A 131 -17.66 18.65 15.84
N GLY A 132 -16.70 18.42 14.94
CA GLY A 132 -15.42 19.10 14.91
C GLY A 132 -15.23 19.98 13.68
N GLN A 133 -14.22 20.82 13.71
CA GLN A 133 -13.79 21.60 12.55
C GLN A 133 -12.29 21.43 12.34
N PHE A 134 -11.88 21.36 11.08
CA PHE A 134 -10.46 21.31 10.73
C PHE A 134 -9.78 22.64 11.11
N ASP A 135 -8.76 22.57 11.94
CA ASP A 135 -7.96 23.71 12.38
C ASP A 135 -6.62 23.74 11.63
N ALA A 136 -6.52 24.62 10.65
CA ALA A 136 -5.29 24.85 9.91
C ALA A 136 -4.14 25.40 10.78
N GLY A 137 -4.46 26.06 11.89
CA GLY A 137 -3.46 26.59 12.84
C GLY A 137 -2.65 25.50 13.54
N LEU A 138 -3.24 24.30 13.73
CA LEU A 138 -2.51 23.14 14.27
C LEU A 138 -1.38 22.68 13.35
N LEU A 139 -1.51 22.85 12.05
CA LEU A 139 -0.45 22.48 11.09
C LEU A 139 0.78 23.36 11.26
N GLU A 140 0.60 24.64 11.55
CA GLU A 140 1.68 25.61 11.77
C GLU A 140 2.38 25.36 13.11
N GLN A 141 1.61 25.10 14.18
CA GLN A 141 2.16 24.74 15.49
C GLN A 141 2.98 23.46 15.45
N ASN A 142 2.54 22.46 14.70
CA ASN A 142 3.30 21.20 14.52
C ASN A 142 4.62 21.45 13.78
N GLN A 143 4.68 22.44 12.89
CA GLN A 143 5.92 22.85 12.23
C GLN A 143 6.92 23.46 13.22
N GLU A 144 6.47 24.32 14.13
CA GLU A 144 7.33 24.96 15.14
C GLU A 144 7.89 23.94 16.13
N ILE A 145 7.06 22.98 16.57
CA ILE A 145 7.49 21.90 17.46
C ILE A 145 8.53 21.01 16.76
N LEU A 146 8.31 20.68 15.50
CA LEU A 146 9.24 19.87 14.72
C LEU A 146 10.57 20.59 14.49
N ALA A 147 10.54 21.89 14.19
CA ALA A 147 11.73 22.72 14.06
C ALA A 147 12.52 22.82 15.38
N ALA A 148 11.83 22.80 16.52
CA ALA A 148 12.44 22.77 17.83
C ALA A 148 13.01 21.38 18.20
N GLU A 149 12.33 20.30 17.81
CA GLU A 149 12.77 18.92 18.04
C GLU A 149 13.89 18.48 17.06
N THR A 150 13.93 19.06 15.86
CA THR A 150 15.01 18.83 14.87
C THR A 150 16.23 19.71 15.07
N ALA A 151 16.24 20.58 16.08
CA ALA A 151 17.47 21.18 16.60
C ALA A 151 18.30 20.07 17.27
N PHE A 152 18.91 19.20 16.46
CA PHE A 152 19.84 18.17 16.93
C PHE A 152 20.96 18.86 17.70
N PRO A 153 21.30 18.39 18.92
CA PRO A 153 22.54 18.81 19.55
C PRO A 153 23.66 18.46 18.55
N ASP A 154 24.61 19.38 18.46
CA ASP A 154 25.77 19.41 17.57
C ASP A 154 26.31 17.99 17.26
N ILE A 155 25.67 17.32 16.31
CA ILE A 155 26.11 16.03 15.80
C ILE A 155 27.25 16.38 14.84
N ASP A 156 28.45 15.93 15.15
CA ASP A 156 29.60 16.04 14.25
C ASP A 156 29.28 15.28 12.94
N LEU A 157 28.66 16.00 12.01
CA LEU A 157 28.25 15.47 10.72
C LEU A 157 29.44 14.94 9.93
N GLU A 158 30.63 15.56 10.11
CA GLU A 158 31.86 15.12 9.44
C GLU A 158 32.35 13.76 9.99
N ALA A 159 32.27 13.56 11.30
CA ALA A 159 32.57 12.27 11.93
C ALA A 159 31.62 11.16 11.46
N LEU A 160 30.29 11.45 11.40
CA LEU A 160 29.29 10.50 10.90
C LEU A 160 29.48 10.15 9.41
N ILE A 161 29.85 11.12 8.58
CA ILE A 161 30.15 10.91 7.16
C ILE A 161 31.42 10.05 7.01
N ALA A 162 32.44 10.30 7.82
CA ALA A 162 33.67 9.52 7.82
C ALA A 162 33.42 8.07 8.26
N GLU A 163 32.63 7.85 9.31
CA GLU A 163 32.24 6.52 9.79
C GLU A 163 31.42 5.76 8.73
N ASN A 164 30.43 6.41 8.10
CA ASN A 164 29.66 5.81 7.02
C ASN A 164 30.52 5.41 5.82
N LYS A 165 31.51 6.23 5.49
CA LYS A 165 32.46 5.93 4.41
C LYS A 165 33.38 4.73 4.76
N ALA A 166 33.81 4.64 6.00
CA ALA A 166 34.60 3.51 6.49
C ALA A 166 33.77 2.20 6.48
N LEU A 167 32.54 2.24 7.00
CA LEU A 167 31.61 1.10 6.98
C LEU A 167 31.28 0.63 5.55
N LYS A 168 31.08 1.55 4.61
CA LYS A 168 30.86 1.21 3.20
C LYS A 168 32.09 0.54 2.58
N ALA A 169 33.27 1.01 2.88
CA ALA A 169 34.55 0.41 2.41
C ALA A 169 34.72 -1.01 2.97
N GLU A 170 34.44 -1.22 4.25
CA GLU A 170 34.49 -2.52 4.90
C GLU A 170 33.47 -3.50 4.30
N LEU A 171 32.22 -3.06 4.11
CA LEU A 171 31.18 -3.88 3.47
C LEU A 171 31.55 -4.25 2.02
N THR A 172 32.19 -3.34 1.29
CA THR A 172 32.64 -3.59 -0.08
C THR A 172 33.75 -4.65 -0.08
N SER A 173 34.74 -4.51 0.82
CA SER A 173 35.82 -5.50 0.96
C SER A 173 35.29 -6.90 1.32
N ARG A 174 34.38 -6.99 2.29
CA ARG A 174 33.73 -8.26 2.66
C ARG A 174 32.92 -8.89 1.49
N ARG A 175 32.27 -8.06 0.68
CA ARG A 175 31.55 -8.56 -0.52
C ARG A 175 32.50 -9.08 -1.60
N GLU A 176 33.65 -8.43 -1.76
CA GLU A 176 34.69 -8.89 -2.71
C GLU A 176 35.33 -10.20 -2.25
N GLU A 177 35.63 -10.35 -0.97
CA GLU A 177 36.10 -11.59 -0.38
C GLU A 177 35.08 -12.72 -0.52
N GLN A 178 33.80 -12.45 -0.25
CA GLN A 178 32.70 -13.42 -0.45
C GLN A 178 32.54 -13.81 -1.92
N LYS A 179 32.72 -12.89 -2.86
CA LYS A 179 32.68 -13.20 -4.31
C LYS A 179 33.82 -14.14 -4.73
N GLN A 180 35.01 -13.99 -4.13
CA GLN A 180 36.15 -14.87 -4.42
C GLN A 180 35.96 -16.28 -3.84
N THR A 181 35.24 -16.42 -2.74
CA THR A 181 34.97 -17.71 -2.07
C THR A 181 33.64 -18.35 -2.50
N TYR A 182 32.77 -17.60 -3.17
CA TYR A 182 31.49 -18.11 -3.64
C TYR A 182 31.67 -18.98 -4.88
N VAL A 183 31.59 -20.28 -4.67
CA VAL A 183 31.42 -21.25 -5.77
C VAL A 183 29.92 -21.43 -5.98
N PRO A 184 29.37 -20.97 -7.11
CA PRO A 184 27.96 -21.20 -7.40
C PRO A 184 27.72 -22.71 -7.47
N LYS A 185 26.98 -23.25 -6.50
CA LYS A 185 26.42 -24.59 -6.64
C LYS A 185 25.38 -24.51 -7.74
N PRO A 186 25.50 -25.30 -8.81
CA PRO A 186 24.42 -25.41 -9.77
C PRO A 186 23.16 -25.85 -9.00
N LEU A 187 22.07 -25.13 -9.19
CA LEU A 187 20.76 -25.54 -8.68
C LEU A 187 20.40 -26.82 -9.42
N GLU A 188 20.77 -27.97 -8.86
CA GLU A 188 20.30 -29.29 -9.33
C GLU A 188 18.83 -29.46 -8.93
N LEU A 189 17.98 -28.59 -9.46
CA LEU A 189 16.54 -28.81 -9.40
C LEU A 189 16.25 -29.93 -10.42
N SER A 190 15.68 -31.04 -9.94
CA SER A 190 15.10 -32.03 -10.82
C SER A 190 14.03 -31.36 -11.69
N GLU A 191 13.79 -31.87 -12.88
CA GLU A 191 12.73 -31.36 -13.77
C GLU A 191 11.38 -31.25 -13.05
N TYR A 192 11.06 -32.24 -12.21
CA TYR A 192 9.88 -32.24 -11.35
C TYR A 192 9.87 -31.06 -10.36
N ALA A 193 10.98 -30.77 -9.69
CA ALA A 193 11.07 -29.66 -8.75
C ALA A 193 10.96 -28.30 -9.44
N THR A 194 11.51 -28.18 -10.65
CA THR A 194 11.38 -26.98 -11.49
C THR A 194 9.92 -26.74 -11.87
N ARG A 195 9.21 -27.79 -12.31
CA ARG A 195 7.78 -27.72 -12.62
C ARG A 195 6.98 -27.25 -11.41
N LYS A 196 7.07 -27.96 -10.30
CA LYS A 196 6.31 -27.66 -9.06
C LYS A 196 6.57 -26.26 -8.51
N GLN A 197 7.80 -25.80 -8.55
CA GLN A 197 8.19 -24.54 -7.90
C GLN A 197 7.96 -23.32 -8.79
N TYR A 198 8.05 -23.45 -10.09
CA TYR A 198 7.95 -22.33 -11.02
C TYR A 198 6.72 -22.40 -11.92
N ILE A 199 6.55 -23.50 -12.66
CA ILE A 199 5.52 -23.57 -13.71
C ILE A 199 4.14 -23.70 -13.09
N ASP A 200 3.94 -24.62 -12.15
CA ASP A 200 2.65 -24.81 -11.47
C ASP A 200 2.22 -23.53 -10.75
N THR A 201 3.17 -22.87 -10.07
CA THR A 201 2.89 -21.60 -9.37
C THR A 201 2.47 -20.51 -10.35
N MET A 202 3.16 -20.38 -11.50
CA MET A 202 2.79 -19.42 -12.52
C MET A 202 1.41 -19.70 -13.14
N LEU A 203 1.05 -20.96 -13.33
CA LEU A 203 -0.27 -21.36 -13.83
C LEU A 203 -1.37 -21.00 -12.81
N ILE A 204 -1.15 -21.29 -11.53
CA ILE A 204 -2.09 -20.93 -10.45
C ILE A 204 -2.26 -19.40 -10.35
N ASP A 205 -1.17 -18.67 -10.40
CA ASP A 205 -1.20 -17.19 -10.35
C ASP A 205 -1.92 -16.58 -11.58
N ALA A 206 -1.88 -17.28 -12.72
CA ALA A 206 -2.62 -16.90 -13.92
C ALA A 206 -4.10 -17.34 -13.89
N GLY A 207 -4.56 -17.98 -12.81
CA GLY A 207 -5.95 -18.40 -12.62
C GLY A 207 -6.28 -19.80 -13.13
N TRP A 208 -5.27 -20.60 -13.50
CA TRP A 208 -5.44 -21.99 -13.91
C TRP A 208 -5.52 -22.91 -12.68
N MET A 209 -6.34 -23.95 -12.73
CA MET A 209 -6.53 -24.90 -11.63
C MET A 209 -6.21 -26.32 -12.10
N GLU A 210 -5.32 -27.01 -11.37
CA GLU A 210 -4.98 -28.41 -11.64
C GLU A 210 -6.22 -29.30 -11.54
N GLY A 211 -6.40 -30.17 -12.53
CA GLY A 211 -7.54 -31.07 -12.61
C GLY A 211 -8.86 -30.46 -13.11
N LYS A 212 -8.91 -29.14 -13.33
CA LYS A 212 -10.11 -28.43 -13.83
C LYS A 212 -9.91 -27.90 -15.24
N ASN A 213 -8.89 -27.10 -15.45
CA ASN A 213 -8.58 -26.50 -16.74
C ASN A 213 -7.12 -26.69 -17.17
N TRP A 214 -6.32 -27.44 -16.41
CA TRP A 214 -5.04 -27.98 -16.83
C TRP A 214 -4.72 -29.32 -16.16
N LEU A 215 -3.99 -30.16 -16.89
CA LEU A 215 -3.53 -31.48 -16.45
C LEU A 215 -2.04 -31.64 -16.72
N ASN A 216 -1.37 -32.41 -15.86
CA ASN A 216 0.03 -32.82 -15.99
C ASN A 216 0.18 -34.19 -16.61
N GLU A 217 1.30 -34.43 -17.34
CA GLU A 217 1.73 -35.72 -17.81
C GLU A 217 0.65 -36.50 -18.58
N VAL A 218 -0.04 -35.82 -19.49
CA VAL A 218 -1.08 -36.44 -20.31
C VAL A 218 -0.47 -37.28 -21.42
N GLU A 219 -0.86 -38.53 -21.50
CA GLU A 219 -0.40 -39.43 -22.58
C GLU A 219 -0.98 -38.98 -23.92
N VAL A 220 -0.10 -38.85 -24.92
CA VAL A 220 -0.43 -38.39 -26.28
C VAL A 220 -0.07 -39.51 -27.26
N TYR A 221 -1.00 -39.87 -28.14
CA TYR A 221 -0.81 -40.94 -29.16
C TYR A 221 -0.52 -40.33 -30.52
N GLY A 222 0.08 -41.12 -31.39
CA GLY A 222 0.42 -40.73 -32.78
C GLY A 222 1.78 -40.04 -32.90
N MET A 223 2.65 -40.19 -31.92
CA MET A 223 4.01 -39.64 -31.94
C MET A 223 4.91 -40.39 -32.92
N PRO A 224 5.84 -39.73 -33.62
CA PRO A 224 6.75 -40.35 -34.61
C PRO A 224 7.90 -41.14 -33.97
N ASN A 225 7.73 -41.69 -32.78
CA ASN A 225 8.66 -42.52 -32.06
C ASN A 225 8.31 -44.01 -32.16
N LYS A 226 9.20 -44.91 -31.71
CA LYS A 226 8.98 -46.36 -31.78
C LYS A 226 7.79 -46.87 -30.99
N SER A 227 7.38 -46.17 -29.91
CA SER A 227 6.22 -46.51 -29.07
C SER A 227 4.91 -45.99 -29.63
N GLY A 228 4.94 -45.01 -30.52
CA GLY A 228 3.74 -44.32 -31.02
C GLY A 228 3.02 -43.46 -30.01
N SER A 229 3.56 -43.32 -28.79
CA SER A 229 3.02 -42.50 -27.72
C SER A 229 4.11 -41.68 -27.02
N GLY A 230 3.71 -40.65 -26.32
CA GLY A 230 4.56 -39.80 -25.49
C GLY A 230 3.72 -39.11 -24.41
N PHE A 231 4.34 -38.28 -23.60
CA PHE A 231 3.66 -37.52 -22.58
C PHE A 231 3.79 -36.02 -22.85
N ALA A 232 2.68 -35.28 -22.73
CA ALA A 232 2.68 -33.84 -22.70
C ALA A 232 2.80 -33.40 -21.25
N ASP A 233 3.79 -32.58 -20.94
CA ASP A 233 4.03 -32.10 -19.58
C ASP A 233 2.84 -31.29 -19.02
N TYR A 234 2.21 -30.49 -19.87
CA TYR A 234 1.02 -29.72 -19.56
C TYR A 234 0.03 -29.71 -20.72
N VAL A 235 -1.24 -29.88 -20.38
CA VAL A 235 -2.36 -29.72 -21.33
C VAL A 235 -3.35 -28.71 -20.68
N LEU A 236 -3.58 -27.58 -21.36
CA LEU A 236 -4.47 -26.51 -20.93
C LEU A 236 -5.80 -26.64 -21.68
N TYR A 237 -6.91 -26.37 -20.99
CA TYR A 237 -8.26 -26.44 -21.55
C TYR A 237 -8.96 -25.07 -21.31
N ASP A 238 -9.66 -24.59 -22.35
CA ASP A 238 -10.56 -23.43 -22.26
C ASP A 238 -11.93 -23.82 -21.67
#